data_d0753b5c66ea7e94b3afe0bdaf34bbe8
#
_entry.id   d0753b5c66ea7e94b3afe0bdaf34bbe8
#
_cell.length_a   1.000
_cell.length_b   1.000
_cell.length_c   1.000
_cell.angle_alpha   90.00
_cell.angle_beta   90.00
_cell.angle_gamma   90.00
#
_symmetry.space_group_name_H-M   'P 1'
#
loop_
_entity.id
_entity.type
_entity.pdbx_description
1 polymer ?
#
loop_
_entity_poly.entity_id
_entity_poly.type
_entity_poly.pdbx_seq_one_letter_code
_entity_poly.pdbx_strand_id
1 'polypeptide(L)'
;MAAATENTLPVTLSYIGCWYKNDMYSHNCSKMVDSLRQCGMQVDVVTSNCRCFSSAQKFAITEDELINTNCTAIAIPHAPRYPGKGQGTLKYLAVKWLRLDLPLATLRGFLYYNRARRTNIIHFDQVLEAFGCIPFFILVVLADLFDKKVVVTVHEIDPFQREHKWLNRLYNKCAAVLLYSEDMKRQIVLLGVNPEKIRTVRYGAMVPQLAPGERTKYIYFGGHNISRGKGYDELLKALAILRAKAIRIPLTIYVGHGCNGVKEAHEAADRAGVSDMIEWREFYTGNELAEVYQRSKACLIPYTGGSARHPVSCAMVNATPVIATRAVDIPEYLGELGIYVDGSGNSIAEAIVRVETGAVDVGSLGAQLRAKAIAELDCQKIAEELSGMYSQIAAA
;
A
#
# COMPACT_ATOMS: atom_id res chain seq x y z
N MET A 1 -19.10 -27.35 -37.70
CA MET A 1 -17.91 -27.77 -36.94
C MET A 1 -17.86 -26.90 -35.67
N ALA A 2 -18.30 -27.45 -34.56
CA ALA A 2 -18.20 -26.79 -33.26
C ALA A 2 -16.74 -26.86 -32.81
N ALA A 3 -16.13 -25.72 -32.58
CA ALA A 3 -14.82 -25.65 -31.95
C ALA A 3 -14.91 -26.27 -30.56
N ALA A 4 -14.12 -27.33 -30.34
CA ALA A 4 -13.94 -27.90 -29.02
C ALA A 4 -13.40 -26.79 -28.09
N THR A 5 -14.22 -26.39 -27.15
CA THR A 5 -13.74 -25.61 -26.01
C THR A 5 -12.73 -26.48 -25.27
N GLU A 6 -11.44 -26.16 -25.40
CA GLU A 6 -10.40 -26.72 -24.55
C GLU A 6 -10.84 -26.58 -23.10
N ASN A 7 -11.03 -27.71 -22.47
CA ASN A 7 -11.37 -27.83 -21.05
C ASN A 7 -10.07 -27.44 -20.23
N THR A 8 -9.69 -26.18 -20.25
CA THR A 8 -8.62 -25.69 -19.39
C THR A 8 -9.13 -25.75 -17.95
N LEU A 9 -8.48 -26.58 -17.14
CA LEU A 9 -8.75 -26.64 -15.70
C LEU A 9 -8.71 -25.21 -15.11
N PRO A 10 -9.66 -24.87 -14.24
CA PRO A 10 -9.70 -23.52 -13.66
C PRO A 10 -8.37 -23.22 -12.94
N VAL A 11 -7.80 -22.06 -13.21
CA VAL A 11 -6.59 -21.60 -12.54
C VAL A 11 -6.90 -21.39 -11.06
N THR A 12 -6.15 -22.10 -10.22
CA THR A 12 -6.27 -22.00 -8.76
C THR A 12 -5.12 -21.18 -8.19
N LEU A 13 -5.43 -20.23 -7.36
CA LEU A 13 -4.50 -19.26 -6.79
C LEU A 13 -4.55 -19.27 -5.27
N SER A 14 -3.40 -19.45 -4.61
CA SER A 14 -3.25 -19.11 -3.19
C SER A 14 -2.70 -17.71 -3.06
N TYR A 15 -3.50 -16.79 -2.54
CA TYR A 15 -3.11 -15.41 -2.28
C TYR A 15 -2.67 -15.26 -0.82
N ILE A 16 -1.37 -15.03 -0.62
CA ILE A 16 -0.79 -14.87 0.72
C ILE A 16 -0.60 -13.39 0.97
N GLY A 17 -1.40 -12.81 1.85
CA GLY A 17 -1.37 -11.38 2.15
C GLY A 17 -1.58 -11.09 3.65
N CYS A 18 -1.31 -9.85 4.05
CA CYS A 18 -1.63 -9.36 5.39
C CYS A 18 -3.05 -8.78 5.43
N TRP A 19 -3.86 -9.25 6.35
CA TRP A 19 -5.23 -8.79 6.54
C TRP A 19 -5.39 -8.24 7.94
N TYR A 20 -5.70 -6.95 8.02
CA TYR A 20 -6.00 -6.27 9.27
C TYR A 20 -7.40 -5.70 9.21
N LYS A 21 -8.15 -5.81 10.28
CA LYS A 21 -9.45 -5.13 10.41
C LYS A 21 -9.23 -3.62 10.30
N ASN A 22 -9.99 -2.98 9.41
CA ASN A 22 -9.94 -1.54 9.19
C ASN A 22 -8.60 -0.98 8.66
N ASP A 23 -7.73 -1.82 8.09
CA ASP A 23 -6.56 -1.36 7.37
C ASP A 23 -6.85 -1.21 5.88
N MET A 24 -6.41 -0.10 5.30
CA MET A 24 -6.65 0.21 3.88
C MET A 24 -5.98 -0.77 2.93
N TYR A 25 -4.81 -1.27 3.31
CA TYR A 25 -4.12 -2.29 2.53
C TYR A 25 -4.95 -3.57 2.45
N SER A 26 -5.45 -4.04 3.60
CA SER A 26 -6.32 -5.20 3.68
C SER A 26 -7.60 -5.02 2.87
N HIS A 27 -8.16 -3.81 2.89
CA HIS A 27 -9.35 -3.50 2.11
C HIS A 27 -9.10 -3.60 0.61
N ASN A 28 -7.98 -3.05 0.11
CA ASN A 28 -7.61 -3.17 -1.31
C ASN A 28 -7.28 -4.60 -1.70
N CYS A 29 -6.57 -5.36 -0.86
CA CYS A 29 -6.31 -6.79 -1.08
C CYS A 29 -7.59 -7.60 -1.14
N SER A 30 -8.54 -7.34 -0.22
CA SER A 30 -9.86 -8.00 -0.21
C SER A 30 -10.60 -7.76 -1.54
N LYS A 31 -10.64 -6.50 -1.98
CA LYS A 31 -11.30 -6.14 -3.24
C LYS A 31 -10.62 -6.75 -4.46
N MET A 32 -9.30 -6.80 -4.47
CA MET A 32 -8.56 -7.47 -5.55
C MET A 32 -8.89 -8.96 -5.60
N VAL A 33 -8.94 -9.65 -4.45
CA VAL A 33 -9.33 -11.05 -4.38
C VAL A 33 -10.77 -11.26 -4.84
N ASP A 34 -11.71 -10.41 -4.41
CA ASP A 34 -13.10 -10.47 -4.84
C ASP A 34 -13.23 -10.27 -6.37
N SER A 35 -12.47 -9.31 -6.91
CA SER A 35 -12.44 -9.06 -8.36
C SER A 35 -11.84 -10.24 -9.14
N LEU A 36 -10.77 -10.86 -8.64
CA LEU A 36 -10.20 -12.07 -9.25
C LEU A 36 -11.21 -13.24 -9.25
N ARG A 37 -11.99 -13.40 -8.18
CA ARG A 37 -13.07 -14.40 -8.11
C ARG A 37 -14.18 -14.09 -9.11
N GLN A 38 -14.52 -12.83 -9.31
CA GLN A 38 -15.48 -12.41 -10.35
C GLN A 38 -14.96 -12.70 -11.76
N CYS A 39 -13.64 -12.71 -11.98
CA CYS A 39 -13.01 -13.17 -13.21
C CYS A 39 -13.02 -14.71 -13.36
N GLY A 40 -13.69 -15.45 -12.49
CA GLY A 40 -13.79 -16.92 -12.54
C GLY A 40 -12.61 -17.66 -11.92
N MET A 41 -11.68 -16.99 -11.26
CA MET A 41 -10.55 -17.63 -10.59
C MET A 41 -10.97 -18.27 -9.26
N GLN A 42 -10.45 -19.44 -8.96
CA GLN A 42 -10.53 -20.03 -7.62
C GLN A 42 -9.39 -19.46 -6.75
N VAL A 43 -9.72 -18.56 -5.83
CA VAL A 43 -8.73 -17.88 -4.98
C VAL A 43 -8.88 -18.31 -3.53
N ASP A 44 -7.88 -19.04 -3.04
CA ASP A 44 -7.69 -19.33 -1.62
C ASP A 44 -6.89 -18.21 -0.98
N VAL A 45 -7.40 -17.61 0.08
CA VAL A 45 -6.67 -16.58 0.82
C VAL A 45 -5.99 -17.19 2.02
N VAL A 46 -4.69 -16.91 2.14
CA VAL A 46 -3.87 -17.32 3.28
C VAL A 46 -3.33 -16.07 3.96
N THR A 47 -3.69 -15.87 5.20
CA THR A 47 -3.18 -14.72 5.99
C THR A 47 -2.48 -15.19 7.26
N SER A 48 -1.55 -14.38 7.75
CA SER A 48 -1.07 -14.57 9.11
C SER A 48 -1.98 -13.79 10.06
N ASN A 49 -2.37 -14.42 11.15
CA ASN A 49 -3.01 -13.70 12.27
C ASN A 49 -1.93 -12.84 12.95
N CYS A 50 -1.68 -11.67 12.36
CA CYS A 50 -0.62 -10.78 12.80
C CYS A 50 -1.04 -10.01 14.06
N ARG A 51 -0.84 -10.61 15.23
CA ARG A 51 -0.80 -9.88 16.51
C ARG A 51 0.50 -9.06 16.68
N CYS A 52 1.05 -8.54 15.58
CA CYS A 52 2.39 -7.93 15.55
C CYS A 52 2.49 -6.59 16.24
N PHE A 53 1.40 -5.88 16.40
CA PHE A 53 1.40 -4.58 17.03
C PHE A 53 0.71 -4.68 18.37
N SER A 54 1.33 -4.21 19.43
CA SER A 54 0.78 -4.25 20.80
C SER A 54 -0.58 -3.56 20.95
N SER A 55 -0.95 -2.73 19.98
CA SER A 55 -2.26 -2.10 19.81
C SER A 55 -3.20 -2.87 18.86
N ALA A 56 -2.72 -3.87 18.15
CA ALA A 56 -3.45 -4.58 17.09
C ALA A 56 -4.52 -5.56 17.59
N GLN A 57 -4.60 -5.82 18.91
CA GLN A 57 -5.68 -6.65 19.44
C GLN A 57 -7.09 -6.11 19.13
N LYS A 58 -7.22 -4.79 18.89
CA LYS A 58 -8.48 -4.16 18.49
C LYS A 58 -8.79 -4.30 16.98
N PHE A 59 -7.81 -4.70 16.17
CA PHE A 59 -7.89 -4.73 14.71
C PHE A 59 -7.60 -6.10 14.10
N ALA A 60 -7.41 -7.14 14.93
CA ALA A 60 -7.32 -8.51 14.45
C ALA A 60 -8.66 -8.90 13.81
N ILE A 61 -8.61 -9.43 12.58
CA ILE A 61 -9.78 -10.02 11.93
C ILE A 61 -10.27 -11.17 12.83
N THR A 62 -11.54 -11.19 13.18
CA THR A 62 -12.16 -12.27 13.95
C THR A 62 -12.26 -13.53 13.08
N GLU A 63 -12.36 -14.71 13.75
CA GLU A 63 -12.58 -15.97 13.01
C GLU A 63 -13.85 -15.92 12.16
N ASP A 64 -14.90 -15.28 12.63
CA ASP A 64 -16.16 -15.11 11.90
C ASP A 64 -15.99 -14.23 10.64
N GLU A 65 -15.18 -13.17 10.71
CA GLU A 65 -14.85 -12.33 9.56
C GLU A 65 -13.99 -13.07 8.54
N LEU A 66 -13.11 -13.98 8.99
CA LEU A 66 -12.31 -14.85 8.13
C LEU A 66 -13.16 -15.89 7.41
N ILE A 67 -14.14 -16.48 8.13
CA ILE A 67 -15.08 -17.47 7.56
C ILE A 67 -15.92 -16.81 6.45
N ASN A 68 -16.41 -15.60 6.68
CA ASN A 68 -17.21 -14.85 5.69
C ASN A 68 -16.43 -14.46 4.43
N THR A 69 -15.09 -14.42 4.50
CA THR A 69 -14.23 -14.10 3.34
C THR A 69 -13.61 -15.32 2.67
N ASN A 70 -13.98 -16.56 3.05
CA ASN A 70 -13.30 -17.79 2.64
C ASN A 70 -11.78 -17.72 2.83
N CYS A 71 -11.34 -17.12 3.93
CA CYS A 71 -9.94 -16.89 4.26
C CYS A 71 -9.47 -17.92 5.28
N THR A 72 -8.31 -18.52 5.08
CA THR A 72 -7.68 -19.38 6.07
C THR A 72 -6.61 -18.59 6.83
N ALA A 73 -6.87 -18.33 8.10
CA ALA A 73 -5.84 -17.78 8.98
C ALA A 73 -4.88 -18.85 9.44
N ILE A 74 -3.59 -18.59 9.30
CA ILE A 74 -2.55 -19.38 9.94
C ILE A 74 -2.22 -18.69 11.26
N ALA A 75 -2.74 -19.23 12.37
CA ALA A 75 -2.47 -18.74 13.71
C ALA A 75 -1.06 -19.12 14.16
N ILE A 76 -0.05 -18.39 13.68
CA ILE A 76 1.31 -18.55 14.16
C ILE A 76 1.68 -17.29 14.94
N PRO A 77 2.19 -17.44 16.18
CA PRO A 77 2.71 -16.29 16.91
C PRO A 77 3.82 -15.64 16.09
N HIS A 78 3.75 -14.33 15.93
CA HIS A 78 4.88 -13.60 15.42
C HIS A 78 6.05 -13.75 16.38
N ALA A 79 7.26 -13.91 15.83
CA ALA A 79 8.47 -13.69 16.60
C ALA A 79 8.37 -12.27 17.21
N PRO A 80 8.65 -12.12 18.52
CA PRO A 80 8.61 -10.80 19.13
C PRO A 80 9.54 -9.89 18.30
N ARG A 81 9.02 -8.76 17.82
CA ARG A 81 9.87 -7.72 17.25
C ARG A 81 10.93 -7.36 18.28
N TYR A 82 12.15 -7.11 17.83
CA TYR A 82 13.20 -6.59 18.70
C TYR A 82 12.62 -5.40 19.47
N PRO A 83 12.54 -5.48 20.80
CA PRO A 83 12.08 -4.36 21.58
C PRO A 83 12.97 -3.17 21.25
N GLY A 84 12.37 -2.00 21.01
CA GLY A 84 13.11 -0.78 20.74
C GLY A 84 14.17 -0.52 21.85
N LYS A 85 15.23 0.20 21.51
CA LYS A 85 16.25 0.58 22.48
C LYS A 85 15.57 1.15 23.74
N GLY A 86 15.61 0.39 24.85
CA GLY A 86 15.03 0.80 26.13
C GLY A 86 13.95 -0.12 26.73
N GLN A 87 13.40 -1.08 25.99
CA GLN A 87 12.42 -2.02 26.54
C GLN A 87 13.04 -3.41 26.80
N GLY A 88 13.23 -3.73 28.07
CA GLY A 88 13.49 -5.09 28.57
C GLY A 88 14.76 -5.78 28.08
N THR A 89 15.90 -5.38 28.62
CA THR A 89 17.25 -5.88 28.26
C THR A 89 17.35 -7.41 28.21
N LEU A 90 16.68 -8.14 29.09
CA LEU A 90 16.72 -9.61 29.14
C LEU A 90 15.95 -10.26 27.97
N LYS A 91 14.77 -9.76 27.60
CA LYS A 91 14.02 -10.26 26.45
C LYS A 91 14.76 -9.99 25.12
N TYR A 92 15.34 -8.80 25.00
CA TYR A 92 16.15 -8.42 23.84
C TYR A 92 17.37 -9.31 23.71
N LEU A 93 18.10 -9.57 24.80
CA LEU A 93 19.27 -10.44 24.81
C LEU A 93 18.88 -11.88 24.49
N ALA A 94 17.81 -12.41 25.07
CA ALA A 94 17.36 -13.79 24.78
C ALA A 94 16.98 -13.96 23.29
N VAL A 95 16.22 -13.07 22.70
CA VAL A 95 15.85 -13.15 21.27
C VAL A 95 17.07 -12.98 20.39
N LYS A 96 17.98 -12.05 20.70
CA LYS A 96 19.19 -11.76 19.92
C LYS A 96 20.22 -12.87 20.02
N TRP A 97 20.43 -13.46 21.21
CA TRP A 97 21.44 -14.50 21.44
C TRP A 97 20.97 -15.89 21.04
N LEU A 98 19.72 -16.24 21.34
CA LEU A 98 19.17 -17.56 21.04
C LEU A 98 18.55 -17.66 19.64
N ARG A 99 18.47 -16.54 18.91
CA ARG A 99 17.90 -16.49 17.54
C ARG A 99 16.59 -17.29 17.42
N LEU A 100 15.74 -17.26 18.47
CA LEU A 100 14.46 -17.97 18.48
C LEU A 100 13.48 -17.51 17.40
N ASP A 101 13.75 -16.34 16.81
CA ASP A 101 13.06 -15.82 15.65
C ASP A 101 13.20 -16.72 14.40
N LEU A 102 14.36 -17.36 14.20
CA LEU A 102 14.65 -18.17 13.02
C LEU A 102 13.80 -19.45 12.93
N PRO A 103 13.70 -20.30 13.98
CA PRO A 103 12.84 -21.48 13.94
C PRO A 103 11.35 -21.14 13.71
N LEU A 104 10.86 -20.07 14.34
CA LEU A 104 9.46 -19.63 14.18
C LEU A 104 9.21 -19.09 12.76
N ALA A 105 10.14 -18.31 12.21
CA ALA A 105 10.06 -17.82 10.84
C ALA A 105 10.13 -18.97 9.81
N THR A 106 10.98 -19.95 10.06
CA THR A 106 11.12 -21.16 9.23
C THR A 106 9.82 -21.97 9.27
N LEU A 107 9.30 -22.26 10.46
CA LEU A 107 8.02 -22.96 10.63
C LEU A 107 6.89 -22.23 9.90
N ARG A 108 6.85 -20.91 9.97
CA ARG A 108 5.86 -20.10 9.25
C ARG A 108 5.96 -20.29 7.74
N GLY A 109 7.17 -20.28 7.18
CA GLY A 109 7.39 -20.55 5.76
C GLY A 109 6.87 -21.92 5.33
N PHE A 110 7.13 -22.97 6.11
CA PHE A 110 6.59 -24.31 5.88
C PHE A 110 5.06 -24.35 5.94
N LEU A 111 4.43 -23.67 6.89
CA LEU A 111 2.99 -23.65 7.02
C LEU A 111 2.31 -22.89 5.88
N TYR A 112 2.89 -21.77 5.42
CA TYR A 112 2.43 -21.08 4.23
C TYR A 112 2.51 -21.97 3.02
N TYR A 113 3.66 -22.62 2.79
CA TYR A 113 3.79 -23.52 1.68
C TYR A 113 2.83 -24.70 1.76
N ASN A 114 2.72 -25.36 2.91
CA ASN A 114 1.83 -26.51 3.09
C ASN A 114 0.36 -26.17 2.80
N ARG A 115 -0.08 -24.94 3.12
CA ARG A 115 -1.41 -24.48 2.79
C ARG A 115 -1.56 -24.14 1.31
N ALA A 116 -0.59 -23.41 0.76
CA ALA A 116 -0.62 -22.91 -0.61
C ALA A 116 -0.36 -23.99 -1.69
N ARG A 117 0.31 -25.11 -1.36
CA ARG A 117 0.73 -26.14 -2.32
C ARG A 117 -0.39 -26.83 -3.09
N ARG A 118 -1.65 -26.65 -2.67
CA ARG A 118 -2.81 -27.25 -3.32
C ARG A 118 -3.26 -26.50 -4.58
N THR A 119 -2.76 -25.29 -4.78
CA THR A 119 -3.09 -24.43 -5.91
C THR A 119 -2.00 -24.49 -6.99
N ASN A 120 -2.34 -24.08 -8.22
CA ASN A 120 -1.37 -24.00 -9.32
C ASN A 120 -0.37 -22.88 -9.11
N ILE A 121 -0.83 -21.74 -8.58
CA ILE A 121 -0.05 -20.52 -8.38
C ILE A 121 -0.08 -20.13 -6.91
N ILE A 122 1.06 -19.70 -6.41
CA ILE A 122 1.20 -19.11 -5.08
C ILE A 122 1.58 -17.64 -5.29
N HIS A 123 0.64 -16.74 -5.02
CA HIS A 123 0.92 -15.31 -5.04
C HIS A 123 1.27 -14.82 -3.65
N PHE A 124 2.49 -14.37 -3.48
CA PHE A 124 2.97 -13.77 -2.25
C PHE A 124 2.92 -12.26 -2.36
N ASP A 125 1.90 -11.66 -1.78
CA ASP A 125 1.71 -10.21 -1.75
C ASP A 125 2.52 -9.64 -0.59
N GLN A 126 3.72 -9.16 -0.92
CA GLN A 126 4.77 -8.95 0.05
C GLN A 126 4.76 -7.55 0.65
N VAL A 127 4.47 -7.51 1.94
CA VAL A 127 4.98 -6.47 2.83
C VAL A 127 6.09 -7.10 3.64
N LEU A 128 7.36 -6.88 3.26
CA LEU A 128 8.55 -7.47 3.91
C LEU A 128 8.54 -7.25 5.42
N GLU A 129 8.06 -6.11 5.87
CA GLU A 129 7.93 -5.77 7.28
C GLU A 129 6.97 -6.70 8.04
N ALA A 130 5.95 -7.21 7.36
CA ALA A 130 4.92 -8.03 7.99
C ALA A 130 5.24 -9.53 7.96
N PHE A 131 5.77 -10.04 6.84
CA PHE A 131 6.02 -11.47 6.67
C PHE A 131 7.44 -11.90 7.00
N GLY A 132 8.40 -11.01 6.83
CA GLY A 132 9.83 -11.29 6.93
C GLY A 132 10.39 -12.06 5.72
N CYS A 133 11.69 -11.94 5.52
CA CYS A 133 12.37 -12.55 4.38
C CYS A 133 12.50 -14.08 4.49
N ILE A 134 12.56 -14.63 5.72
CA ILE A 134 12.77 -16.08 5.94
C ILE A 134 11.55 -16.89 5.52
N PRO A 135 10.31 -16.56 5.92
CA PRO A 135 9.13 -17.26 5.42
C PRO A 135 9.01 -17.23 3.90
N PHE A 136 9.33 -16.10 3.27
CA PHE A 136 9.35 -15.98 1.82
C PHE A 136 10.43 -16.87 1.19
N PHE A 137 11.66 -16.86 1.74
CA PHE A 137 12.73 -17.74 1.28
C PHE A 137 12.31 -19.21 1.31
N ILE A 138 11.82 -19.70 2.44
CA ILE A 138 11.35 -21.09 2.59
C ILE A 138 10.25 -21.42 1.59
N LEU A 139 9.28 -20.53 1.42
CA LEU A 139 8.18 -20.71 0.48
C LEU A 139 8.68 -20.83 -0.96
N VAL A 140 9.58 -19.93 -1.40
CA VAL A 140 10.13 -19.95 -2.78
C VAL A 140 10.96 -21.20 -3.01
N VAL A 141 11.80 -21.61 -2.05
CA VAL A 141 12.62 -22.82 -2.17
C VAL A 141 11.75 -24.07 -2.25
N LEU A 142 10.73 -24.20 -1.41
CA LEU A 142 9.82 -25.33 -1.46
C LEU A 142 8.99 -25.34 -2.74
N ALA A 143 8.53 -24.18 -3.20
CA ALA A 143 7.83 -24.08 -4.46
C ALA A 143 8.67 -24.51 -5.65
N ASP A 144 9.94 -24.09 -5.69
CA ASP A 144 10.92 -24.47 -6.70
C ASP A 144 11.16 -26.00 -6.68
N LEU A 145 11.33 -26.59 -5.49
CA LEU A 145 11.53 -28.03 -5.31
C LEU A 145 10.35 -28.90 -5.76
N PHE A 146 9.12 -28.37 -5.68
CA PHE A 146 7.90 -29.09 -5.99
C PHE A 146 7.18 -28.55 -7.23
N ASP A 147 7.93 -27.85 -8.09
CA ASP A 147 7.47 -27.30 -9.37
C ASP A 147 6.18 -26.47 -9.26
N LYS A 148 6.08 -25.61 -8.24
CA LYS A 148 5.00 -24.66 -8.06
C LYS A 148 5.40 -23.28 -8.57
N LYS A 149 4.47 -22.61 -9.23
CA LYS A 149 4.69 -21.26 -9.75
C LYS A 149 4.47 -20.24 -8.65
N VAL A 150 5.48 -19.43 -8.37
CA VAL A 150 5.38 -18.32 -7.41
C VAL A 150 5.30 -17.00 -8.13
N VAL A 151 4.33 -16.19 -7.78
CA VAL A 151 4.24 -14.77 -8.14
C VAL A 151 4.46 -13.95 -6.89
N VAL A 152 5.20 -12.87 -6.97
CA VAL A 152 5.43 -11.97 -5.84
C VAL A 152 5.09 -10.54 -6.22
N THR A 153 4.33 -9.84 -5.36
CA THR A 153 4.18 -8.39 -5.45
C THR A 153 5.15 -7.72 -4.49
N VAL A 154 5.95 -6.79 -5.00
CA VAL A 154 6.88 -5.99 -4.19
C VAL A 154 6.27 -4.60 -4.00
N HIS A 155 5.88 -4.28 -2.76
CA HIS A 155 5.22 -3.01 -2.45
C HIS A 155 6.19 -1.83 -2.37
N GLU A 156 7.36 -2.04 -1.82
CA GLU A 156 8.40 -1.00 -1.68
C GLU A 156 9.78 -1.63 -1.85
N ILE A 157 10.70 -0.87 -2.42
CA ILE A 157 12.10 -1.22 -2.50
C ILE A 157 12.79 -0.57 -1.30
N ASP A 158 12.84 -1.31 -0.20
CA ASP A 158 13.40 -0.83 1.05
C ASP A 158 14.95 -0.89 1.09
N PRO A 159 15.60 -0.25 2.08
CA PRO A 159 17.05 -0.31 2.23
C PRO A 159 17.57 -1.75 2.40
N PHE A 160 16.82 -2.62 3.10
CA PHE A 160 17.20 -4.01 3.30
C PHE A 160 17.34 -4.76 1.97
N GLN A 161 16.43 -4.51 1.03
CA GLN A 161 16.45 -5.11 -0.30
C GLN A 161 17.64 -4.62 -1.11
N ARG A 162 18.06 -3.36 -0.93
CA ARG A 162 19.25 -2.80 -1.57
C ARG A 162 20.55 -3.42 -1.03
N GLU A 163 20.59 -3.74 0.25
CA GLU A 163 21.74 -4.32 0.91
C GLU A 163 21.86 -5.84 0.70
N HIS A 164 20.73 -6.54 0.45
CA HIS A 164 20.66 -8.00 0.43
C HIS A 164 20.42 -8.58 -0.96
N LYS A 165 21.45 -8.64 -1.78
CA LYS A 165 21.41 -9.19 -3.16
C LYS A 165 20.82 -10.60 -3.28
N TRP A 166 20.86 -11.42 -2.22
CA TRP A 166 20.29 -12.76 -2.23
C TRP A 166 18.75 -12.74 -2.40
N LEU A 167 18.09 -11.74 -1.90
CA LEU A 167 16.64 -11.56 -2.06
C LEU A 167 16.27 -11.36 -3.54
N ASN A 168 17.08 -10.59 -4.27
CA ASN A 168 16.89 -10.38 -5.70
C ASN A 168 17.08 -11.67 -6.51
N ARG A 169 17.95 -12.59 -6.04
CA ARG A 169 18.08 -13.94 -6.63
C ARG A 169 16.83 -14.79 -6.42
N LEU A 170 16.16 -14.64 -5.28
CA LEU A 170 14.87 -15.32 -5.04
C LEU A 170 13.78 -14.81 -5.97
N TYR A 171 13.73 -13.50 -6.23
CA TYR A 171 12.80 -12.95 -7.21
C TYR A 171 13.01 -13.53 -8.61
N ASN A 172 14.25 -13.80 -9.00
CA ASN A 172 14.56 -14.47 -10.27
C ASN A 172 14.07 -15.93 -10.34
N LYS A 173 13.83 -16.59 -9.21
CA LYS A 173 13.18 -17.91 -9.14
C LYS A 173 11.66 -17.84 -9.25
N CYS A 174 11.05 -16.70 -9.00
CA CYS A 174 9.64 -16.53 -9.17
C CYS A 174 9.22 -16.59 -10.65
N ALA A 175 7.99 -17.01 -10.90
CA ALA A 175 7.40 -16.98 -12.24
C ALA A 175 7.17 -15.54 -12.71
N ALA A 176 6.74 -14.65 -11.80
CA ALA A 176 6.64 -13.22 -12.06
C ALA A 176 6.89 -12.40 -10.79
N VAL A 177 7.37 -11.17 -11.00
CA VAL A 177 7.55 -10.12 -9.98
C VAL A 177 6.67 -8.94 -10.37
N LEU A 178 5.66 -8.66 -9.57
CA LEU A 178 4.72 -7.56 -9.80
C LEU A 178 5.20 -6.30 -9.10
N LEU A 179 5.18 -5.20 -9.81
CA LEU A 179 5.55 -3.86 -9.34
C LEU A 179 4.47 -2.87 -9.73
N TYR A 180 4.37 -1.77 -9.00
CA TYR A 180 3.31 -0.79 -9.20
C TYR A 180 3.72 0.42 -10.03
N SER A 181 4.99 0.51 -10.44
CA SER A 181 5.49 1.63 -11.26
C SER A 181 6.70 1.24 -12.09
N GLU A 182 6.91 1.95 -13.19
CA GLU A 182 8.11 1.80 -14.03
C GLU A 182 9.35 2.30 -13.29
N ASP A 183 9.20 3.24 -12.36
CA ASP A 183 10.31 3.66 -11.50
C ASP A 183 10.80 2.53 -10.60
N MET A 184 9.88 1.80 -9.95
CA MET A 184 10.24 0.60 -9.18
C MET A 184 10.91 -0.46 -10.06
N LYS A 185 10.43 -0.65 -11.30
CA LYS A 185 11.03 -1.58 -12.24
C LYS A 185 12.46 -1.20 -12.58
N ARG A 186 12.73 0.08 -12.87
CA ARG A 186 14.11 0.56 -13.09
C ARG A 186 15.01 0.26 -11.89
N GLN A 187 14.53 0.56 -10.69
CA GLN A 187 15.28 0.33 -9.45
C GLN A 187 15.59 -1.15 -9.21
N ILE A 188 14.60 -2.03 -9.34
CA ILE A 188 14.78 -3.46 -9.02
C ILE A 188 15.64 -4.19 -10.06
N VAL A 189 15.59 -3.74 -11.32
CA VAL A 189 16.48 -4.23 -12.40
C VAL A 189 17.95 -3.89 -12.06
N LEU A 190 18.22 -2.66 -11.58
CA LEU A 190 19.56 -2.28 -11.11
C LEU A 190 20.05 -3.11 -9.92
N LEU A 191 19.15 -3.69 -9.16
CA LEU A 191 19.46 -4.62 -8.06
C LEU A 191 19.64 -6.07 -8.52
N GLY A 192 19.54 -6.36 -9.83
CA GLY A 192 19.84 -7.67 -10.42
C GLY A 192 18.63 -8.59 -10.60
N VAL A 193 17.41 -8.07 -10.58
CA VAL A 193 16.22 -8.84 -10.97
C VAL A 193 16.08 -8.84 -12.50
N ASN A 194 15.84 -10.04 -13.07
CA ASN A 194 15.67 -10.19 -14.52
C ASN A 194 14.43 -9.43 -15.00
N PRO A 195 14.57 -8.48 -15.96
CA PRO A 195 13.46 -7.69 -16.47
C PRO A 195 12.34 -8.54 -17.11
N GLU A 196 12.64 -9.71 -17.65
CA GLU A 196 11.64 -10.62 -18.21
C GLU A 196 10.67 -11.20 -17.18
N LYS A 197 11.09 -11.26 -15.91
CA LYS A 197 10.24 -11.69 -14.79
C LYS A 197 9.33 -10.59 -14.27
N ILE A 198 9.59 -9.33 -14.64
CA ILE A 198 8.91 -8.19 -14.09
C ILE A 198 7.66 -7.87 -14.90
N ARG A 199 6.57 -7.63 -14.20
CA ARG A 199 5.32 -7.07 -14.75
C ARG A 199 4.94 -5.86 -13.94
N THR A 200 4.70 -4.73 -14.61
CA THR A 200 4.19 -3.52 -13.97
C THR A 200 2.68 -3.56 -14.04
N VAL A 201 2.03 -3.46 -12.88
CA VAL A 201 0.57 -3.37 -12.75
C VAL A 201 0.22 -2.11 -11.97
N ARG A 202 -0.95 -1.56 -12.19
CA ARG A 202 -1.40 -0.40 -11.40
C ARG A 202 -1.83 -0.83 -9.99
N TYR A 203 -1.66 0.07 -9.03
CA TYR A 203 -2.18 -0.12 -7.69
C TYR A 203 -3.70 0.13 -7.72
N GLY A 204 -4.48 -0.93 -7.64
CA GLY A 204 -5.94 -0.86 -7.73
C GLY A 204 -6.56 -0.04 -6.61
N ALA A 205 -7.62 0.66 -6.94
CA ALA A 205 -8.43 1.40 -5.98
C ALA A 205 -9.92 1.14 -6.25
N MET A 206 -10.70 1.11 -5.17
CA MET A 206 -12.15 1.10 -5.32
C MET A 206 -12.63 2.45 -5.81
N VAL A 207 -13.53 2.42 -6.79
CA VAL A 207 -14.20 3.62 -7.29
C VAL A 207 -15.50 3.81 -6.51
N PRO A 208 -15.55 4.70 -5.49
CA PRO A 208 -16.75 4.91 -4.71
C PRO A 208 -17.78 5.73 -5.50
N GLN A 209 -19.04 5.69 -5.06
CA GLN A 209 -20.01 6.69 -5.50
C GLN A 209 -19.61 8.07 -4.96
N LEU A 210 -19.77 9.11 -5.78
CA LEU A 210 -19.56 10.48 -5.33
C LEU A 210 -20.81 10.94 -4.59
N ALA A 211 -20.64 11.37 -3.35
CA ALA A 211 -21.67 12.05 -2.59
C ALA A 211 -21.70 13.54 -2.97
N PRO A 212 -22.88 14.15 -3.09
CA PRO A 212 -22.97 15.60 -3.26
C PRO A 212 -22.46 16.30 -2.00
N GLY A 213 -21.70 17.37 -2.17
CA GLY A 213 -21.16 18.11 -1.05
C GLY A 213 -20.17 19.19 -1.46
N GLU A 214 -20.07 20.21 -0.63
CA GLU A 214 -19.11 21.29 -0.81
C GLU A 214 -17.70 20.85 -0.39
N ARG A 215 -16.71 21.29 -1.15
CA ARG A 215 -15.29 21.09 -0.84
C ARG A 215 -14.79 22.24 0.02
N THR A 216 -14.51 21.96 1.29
CA THR A 216 -14.19 23.02 2.26
C THR A 216 -12.83 22.87 2.92
N LYS A 217 -12.22 21.69 2.85
CA LYS A 217 -10.97 21.35 3.57
C LYS A 217 -9.88 20.85 2.63
N TYR A 218 -8.70 20.65 3.21
CA TYR A 218 -7.58 19.96 2.60
C TYR A 218 -7.31 18.67 3.36
N ILE A 219 -6.73 17.69 2.68
CA ILE A 219 -6.31 16.44 3.31
C ILE A 219 -4.82 16.21 3.07
N TYR A 220 -4.12 15.80 4.12
CA TYR A 220 -2.76 15.28 4.03
C TYR A 220 -2.70 13.88 4.61
N PHE A 221 -1.95 13.01 3.94
CA PHE A 221 -1.84 11.63 4.31
C PHE A 221 -0.47 11.32 4.93
N GLY A 222 -0.40 11.20 6.26
CA GLY A 222 0.83 10.92 6.99
C GLY A 222 1.28 9.45 6.90
N GLY A 223 0.35 8.52 6.70
CA GLY A 223 0.64 7.08 6.66
C GLY A 223 1.10 6.53 8.00
N HIS A 224 1.97 5.52 7.98
CA HIS A 224 2.51 4.88 9.19
C HIS A 224 3.78 5.55 9.74
N ASN A 225 4.32 6.54 9.04
CA ASN A 225 5.46 7.35 9.47
C ASN A 225 5.37 8.73 8.86
N ILE A 226 4.97 9.71 9.65
CA ILE A 226 4.77 11.09 9.20
C ILE A 226 6.06 11.87 8.99
N SER A 227 7.15 11.46 9.64
CA SER A 227 8.39 12.25 9.71
C SER A 227 9.36 11.99 8.55
N ARG A 228 9.22 10.91 7.78
CA ARG A 228 10.24 10.49 6.82
C ARG A 228 9.74 10.55 5.38
N GLY A 229 10.32 11.46 4.59
CA GLY A 229 10.04 11.54 3.15
C GLY A 229 8.61 11.97 2.79
N LYS A 230 7.81 12.38 3.76
CA LYS A 230 6.41 12.79 3.55
C LYS A 230 6.23 14.29 3.37
N GLY A 231 7.31 15.10 3.51
CA GLY A 231 7.26 16.55 3.33
C GLY A 231 6.47 17.29 4.39
N TYR A 232 6.30 16.71 5.58
CA TYR A 232 5.51 17.29 6.65
C TYR A 232 6.07 18.64 7.14
N ASP A 233 7.39 18.76 7.30
CA ASP A 233 8.03 20.02 7.75
C ASP A 233 7.78 21.15 6.76
N GLU A 234 7.84 20.87 5.46
CA GLU A 234 7.54 21.86 4.42
C GLU A 234 6.05 22.21 4.37
N LEU A 235 5.16 21.26 4.67
CA LEU A 235 3.75 21.53 4.84
C LEU A 235 3.48 22.50 6.01
N LEU A 236 4.14 22.32 7.16
CA LEU A 236 4.03 23.26 8.29
C LEU A 236 4.53 24.66 7.91
N LYS A 237 5.63 24.77 7.18
CA LYS A 237 6.11 26.07 6.65
C LYS A 237 5.08 26.70 5.72
N ALA A 238 4.44 25.91 4.85
CA ALA A 238 3.38 26.42 3.98
C ALA A 238 2.20 26.97 4.77
N LEU A 239 1.75 26.25 5.81
CA LEU A 239 0.67 26.73 6.70
C LEU A 239 1.05 28.04 7.43
N ALA A 240 2.29 28.15 7.89
CA ALA A 240 2.78 29.40 8.53
C ALA A 240 2.81 30.57 7.54
N ILE A 241 3.21 30.34 6.29
CA ILE A 241 3.18 31.36 5.22
C ILE A 241 1.73 31.80 4.93
N LEU A 242 0.81 30.85 4.82
CA LEU A 242 -0.61 31.14 4.59
C LEU A 242 -1.20 31.96 5.75
N ARG A 243 -0.89 31.58 6.98
CA ARG A 243 -1.28 32.33 8.19
C ARG A 243 -0.76 33.77 8.16
N ALA A 244 0.50 33.98 7.81
CA ALA A 244 1.08 35.32 7.69
C ALA A 244 0.38 36.19 6.63
N LYS A 245 -0.24 35.55 5.62
CA LYS A 245 -1.08 36.20 4.60
C LYS A 245 -2.56 36.30 5.00
N ALA A 246 -2.91 36.01 6.27
CA ALA A 246 -4.29 35.91 6.77
C ALA A 246 -5.18 34.90 6.03
N ILE A 247 -4.58 33.91 5.37
CA ILE A 247 -5.30 32.79 4.72
C ILE A 247 -5.34 31.62 5.69
N ARG A 248 -6.55 31.22 6.09
CA ARG A 248 -6.75 30.06 6.96
C ARG A 248 -7.43 28.97 6.15
N ILE A 249 -6.79 27.80 6.12
CA ILE A 249 -7.35 26.59 5.51
C ILE A 249 -7.54 25.52 6.58
N PRO A 250 -8.68 24.82 6.61
CA PRO A 250 -8.84 23.65 7.45
C PRO A 250 -8.13 22.47 6.80
N LEU A 251 -7.13 21.91 7.50
CA LEU A 251 -6.36 20.75 7.06
C LEU A 251 -6.68 19.54 7.92
N THR A 252 -7.12 18.46 7.32
CA THR A 252 -7.22 17.16 7.99
C THR A 252 -5.97 16.34 7.72
N ILE A 253 -5.28 15.91 8.77
CA ILE A 253 -4.13 15.02 8.68
C ILE A 253 -4.56 13.62 9.09
N TYR A 254 -4.41 12.68 8.15
CA TYR A 254 -4.66 11.26 8.41
C TYR A 254 -3.35 10.53 8.72
N VAL A 255 -3.33 9.81 9.83
CA VAL A 255 -2.22 8.95 10.24
C VAL A 255 -2.70 7.53 10.46
N GLY A 256 -1.85 6.56 10.17
CA GLY A 256 -2.14 5.15 10.47
C GLY A 256 -2.14 4.89 11.97
N HIS A 257 -2.89 3.90 12.41
CA HIS A 257 -2.88 3.48 13.81
C HIS A 257 -1.45 3.10 14.24
N GLY A 258 -0.98 3.69 15.35
CA GLY A 258 0.40 3.50 15.81
C GLY A 258 1.46 4.13 14.91
N CYS A 259 1.10 5.15 14.13
CA CYS A 259 2.02 5.91 13.29
C CYS A 259 3.20 6.45 14.10
N ASN A 260 4.40 6.25 13.56
CA ASN A 260 5.62 6.78 14.16
C ASN A 260 5.73 8.30 13.91
N GLY A 261 6.20 9.04 14.93
CA GLY A 261 6.47 10.46 14.81
C GLY A 261 5.25 11.37 15.00
N VAL A 262 4.09 10.85 15.41
CA VAL A 262 2.86 11.66 15.60
C VAL A 262 3.05 12.68 16.73
N LYS A 263 3.65 12.28 17.86
CA LYS A 263 3.91 13.20 18.97
C LYS A 263 4.81 14.35 18.54
N GLU A 264 5.91 14.04 17.90
CA GLU A 264 6.87 15.02 17.38
C GLU A 264 6.23 15.92 16.32
N ALA A 265 5.30 15.36 15.52
CA ALA A 265 4.55 16.13 14.53
C ALA A 265 3.59 17.14 15.18
N HIS A 266 2.88 16.75 16.23
CA HIS A 266 2.07 17.69 17.03
C HIS A 266 2.91 18.83 17.60
N GLU A 267 4.03 18.49 18.28
CA GLU A 267 4.95 19.47 18.83
C GLU A 267 5.53 20.41 17.75
N ALA A 268 5.78 19.90 16.54
CA ALA A 268 6.25 20.71 15.43
C ALA A 268 5.17 21.68 14.92
N ALA A 269 3.91 21.26 14.86
CA ALA A 269 2.78 22.10 14.49
C ALA A 269 2.55 23.22 15.52
N ASP A 270 2.70 22.92 16.83
CA ASP A 270 2.62 23.90 17.91
C ASP A 270 3.74 24.94 17.79
N ARG A 271 4.98 24.49 17.60
CA ARG A 271 6.13 25.40 17.39
C ARG A 271 5.99 26.28 16.15
N ALA A 272 5.36 25.76 15.08
CA ALA A 272 5.06 26.53 13.88
C ALA A 272 3.86 27.48 14.04
N GLY A 273 3.14 27.37 15.15
CA GLY A 273 1.95 28.17 15.46
C GLY A 273 0.77 27.88 14.52
N VAL A 274 0.60 26.66 14.01
CA VAL A 274 -0.43 26.32 13.03
C VAL A 274 -1.36 25.18 13.46
N SER A 275 -1.24 24.73 14.70
CA SER A 275 -2.03 23.61 15.25
C SER A 275 -3.54 23.81 15.15
N ASP A 276 -4.02 25.05 15.26
CA ASP A 276 -5.44 25.41 15.13
C ASP A 276 -5.99 25.33 13.69
N MET A 277 -5.13 25.12 12.70
CA MET A 277 -5.50 24.85 11.31
C MET A 277 -5.57 23.34 11.02
N ILE A 278 -5.15 22.49 11.95
CA ILE A 278 -4.94 21.04 11.73
C ILE A 278 -5.93 20.23 12.58
N GLU A 279 -6.71 19.39 11.89
CA GLU A 279 -7.50 18.34 12.51
C GLU A 279 -6.79 17.00 12.32
N TRP A 280 -6.39 16.35 13.41
CA TRP A 280 -5.75 15.04 13.38
C TRP A 280 -6.79 13.92 13.42
N ARG A 281 -6.65 12.95 12.53
CA ARG A 281 -7.50 11.76 12.51
C ARG A 281 -6.68 10.49 12.35
N GLU A 282 -7.04 9.47 13.11
CA GLU A 282 -6.54 8.12 12.86
C GLU A 282 -7.30 7.50 11.69
N PHE A 283 -6.66 6.54 11.04
CA PHE A 283 -7.24 5.83 9.93
C PHE A 283 -8.54 5.13 10.29
N TYR A 284 -9.55 5.44 9.51
CA TYR A 284 -10.72 4.61 9.34
C TYR A 284 -10.81 4.17 7.88
N THR A 285 -11.31 2.95 7.66
CA THR A 285 -11.50 2.40 6.32
C THR A 285 -12.89 2.74 5.79
N GLY A 286 -13.05 2.65 4.46
CA GLY A 286 -14.34 2.64 3.83
C GLY A 286 -14.92 4.01 3.52
N ASN A 287 -16.24 4.16 3.71
CA ASN A 287 -17.00 5.33 3.27
C ASN A 287 -16.55 6.65 3.91
N GLU A 288 -16.11 6.61 5.17
CA GLU A 288 -15.63 7.82 5.88
C GLU A 288 -14.40 8.44 5.22
N LEU A 289 -13.43 7.62 4.83
CA LEU A 289 -12.24 8.12 4.14
C LEU A 289 -12.61 8.68 2.77
N ALA A 290 -13.48 7.99 2.02
CA ALA A 290 -13.97 8.47 0.74
C ALA A 290 -14.67 9.82 0.89
N GLU A 291 -15.53 10.00 1.90
CA GLU A 291 -16.22 11.26 2.17
C GLU A 291 -15.22 12.40 2.46
N VAL A 292 -14.17 12.14 3.24
CA VAL A 292 -13.18 13.18 3.53
C VAL A 292 -12.43 13.61 2.27
N TYR A 293 -12.04 12.66 1.40
CA TYR A 293 -11.45 13.02 0.11
C TYR A 293 -12.44 13.85 -0.74
N GLN A 294 -13.69 13.42 -0.86
CA GLN A 294 -14.71 14.09 -1.67
C GLN A 294 -15.01 15.51 -1.20
N ARG A 295 -14.90 15.77 0.11
CA ARG A 295 -15.08 17.11 0.72
C ARG A 295 -13.79 17.93 0.73
N SER A 296 -12.70 17.41 0.19
CA SER A 296 -11.43 18.14 0.13
C SER A 296 -11.28 18.90 -1.19
N LYS A 297 -10.84 20.16 -1.11
CA LYS A 297 -10.46 20.98 -2.26
C LYS A 297 -9.25 20.40 -2.96
N ALA A 298 -8.28 19.89 -2.17
CA ALA A 298 -7.14 19.15 -2.69
C ALA A 298 -6.57 18.19 -1.63
N CYS A 299 -5.88 17.15 -2.11
CA CYS A 299 -5.00 16.29 -1.33
C CYS A 299 -3.57 16.79 -1.45
N LEU A 300 -2.91 16.98 -0.30
CA LEU A 300 -1.52 17.46 -0.22
C LEU A 300 -0.58 16.28 -0.10
N ILE A 301 0.27 16.08 -1.09
CA ILE A 301 1.25 14.98 -1.15
C ILE A 301 2.64 15.55 -1.49
N PRO A 302 3.24 16.37 -0.59
CA PRO A 302 4.55 16.98 -0.81
C PRO A 302 5.68 15.99 -0.54
N TYR A 303 5.51 14.73 -0.94
CA TYR A 303 6.42 13.66 -0.62
C TYR A 303 7.74 13.82 -1.39
N THR A 304 8.84 13.49 -0.73
CA THR A 304 10.19 13.42 -1.32
C THR A 304 10.73 11.99 -1.35
N GLY A 305 10.00 11.05 -0.74
CA GLY A 305 10.37 9.63 -0.68
C GLY A 305 9.24 8.76 -0.15
N GLY A 306 9.44 7.45 -0.15
CA GLY A 306 8.44 6.46 0.20
C GLY A 306 7.41 6.24 -0.92
N SER A 307 6.29 5.60 -0.59
CA SER A 307 5.20 5.32 -1.55
C SER A 307 4.09 6.36 -1.45
N ALA A 308 3.63 6.87 -2.59
CA ALA A 308 2.50 7.78 -2.67
C ALA A 308 1.28 7.18 -3.39
N ARG A 309 1.39 5.95 -3.91
CA ARG A 309 0.34 5.29 -4.71
C ARG A 309 -1.02 5.31 -4.05
N HIS A 310 -1.07 4.89 -2.79
CA HIS A 310 -2.33 4.79 -2.07
C HIS A 310 -3.05 6.16 -1.93
N PRO A 311 -2.44 7.20 -1.33
CA PRO A 311 -3.12 8.49 -1.21
C PRO A 311 -3.42 9.14 -2.57
N VAL A 312 -2.57 8.94 -3.59
CA VAL A 312 -2.84 9.43 -4.95
C VAL A 312 -4.04 8.72 -5.54
N SER A 313 -4.07 7.39 -5.51
CA SER A 313 -5.19 6.60 -6.05
C SER A 313 -6.51 6.94 -5.34
N CYS A 314 -6.48 7.07 -4.00
CA CYS A 314 -7.65 7.48 -3.24
C CYS A 314 -8.15 8.89 -3.62
N ALA A 315 -7.25 9.85 -3.81
CA ALA A 315 -7.62 11.18 -4.27
C ALA A 315 -8.27 11.13 -5.66
N MET A 316 -7.66 10.42 -6.60
CA MET A 316 -8.13 10.31 -7.97
C MET A 316 -9.54 9.68 -8.04
N VAL A 317 -9.78 8.53 -7.40
CA VAL A 317 -11.10 7.86 -7.44
C VAL A 317 -12.20 8.68 -6.77
N ASN A 318 -11.85 9.59 -5.86
CA ASN A 318 -12.76 10.50 -5.17
C ASN A 318 -12.89 11.87 -5.85
N ALA A 319 -12.37 12.00 -7.07
CA ALA A 319 -12.37 13.27 -7.81
C ALA A 319 -11.69 14.42 -7.05
N THR A 320 -10.71 14.14 -6.20
CA THR A 320 -10.01 15.14 -5.39
C THR A 320 -8.72 15.55 -6.09
N PRO A 321 -8.53 16.84 -6.44
CA PRO A 321 -7.28 17.36 -6.97
C PRO A 321 -6.10 17.06 -6.07
N VAL A 322 -4.90 16.93 -6.64
CA VAL A 322 -3.70 16.58 -5.91
C VAL A 322 -2.63 17.65 -6.10
N ILE A 323 -2.18 18.24 -5.00
CA ILE A 323 -1.00 19.10 -4.93
C ILE A 323 0.17 18.21 -4.49
N ALA A 324 1.14 18.01 -5.37
CA ALA A 324 2.20 17.03 -5.13
C ALA A 324 3.54 17.44 -5.73
N THR A 325 4.61 16.84 -5.23
CA THR A 325 5.92 16.88 -5.89
C THR A 325 5.96 15.96 -7.11
N ARG A 326 7.00 16.10 -7.95
CA ARG A 326 7.29 15.13 -9.01
C ARG A 326 8.17 13.96 -8.54
N ALA A 327 8.16 13.68 -7.25
CA ALA A 327 8.95 12.60 -6.66
C ALA A 327 8.24 11.25 -6.75
N VAL A 328 9.02 10.18 -6.61
CA VAL A 328 8.56 8.79 -6.57
C VAL A 328 7.75 8.43 -7.83
N ASP A 329 6.66 7.71 -7.60
CA ASP A 329 5.73 7.24 -8.64
C ASP A 329 4.55 8.21 -8.90
N ILE A 330 4.51 9.36 -8.25
CA ILE A 330 3.41 10.34 -8.37
C ILE A 330 3.13 10.74 -9.82
N PRO A 331 4.15 11.12 -10.64
CA PRO A 331 3.91 11.51 -12.03
C PRO A 331 3.34 10.38 -12.90
N GLU A 332 3.65 9.13 -12.58
CA GLU A 332 3.13 7.97 -13.33
C GLU A 332 1.61 7.80 -13.15
N TYR A 333 1.08 8.23 -11.99
CA TYR A 333 -0.36 8.18 -11.69
C TYR A 333 -1.08 9.43 -12.18
N LEU A 334 -0.58 10.61 -11.85
CA LEU A 334 -1.26 11.87 -12.14
C LEU A 334 -1.08 12.32 -13.60
N GLY A 335 0.06 12.04 -14.23
CA GLY A 335 0.41 12.64 -15.50
C GLY A 335 0.43 14.16 -15.41
N GLU A 336 -0.16 14.86 -16.36
CA GLU A 336 -0.26 16.32 -16.37
C GLU A 336 -1.44 16.87 -15.52
N LEU A 337 -2.24 15.98 -14.89
CA LEU A 337 -3.36 16.39 -14.05
C LEU A 337 -2.95 16.70 -12.59
N GLY A 338 -1.66 16.63 -12.26
CA GLY A 338 -1.14 17.02 -10.95
C GLY A 338 -0.93 18.54 -10.84
N ILE A 339 -1.26 19.11 -9.69
CA ILE A 339 -0.81 20.46 -9.33
C ILE A 339 0.59 20.32 -8.74
N TYR A 340 1.61 20.41 -9.59
CA TYR A 340 2.97 20.12 -9.17
C TYR A 340 3.65 21.29 -8.46
N VAL A 341 4.39 20.93 -7.40
CA VAL A 341 5.20 21.82 -6.57
C VAL A 341 6.64 21.29 -6.48
N ASP A 342 7.58 22.17 -6.15
CA ASP A 342 8.99 21.80 -5.95
C ASP A 342 9.27 21.13 -4.59
N GLY A 343 8.27 21.07 -3.73
CA GLY A 343 8.35 20.50 -2.38
C GLY A 343 8.70 21.51 -1.29
N SER A 344 9.00 22.77 -1.61
CA SER A 344 9.21 23.82 -0.63
C SER A 344 7.90 24.35 -0.03
N GLY A 345 7.95 24.83 1.19
CA GLY A 345 6.78 25.45 1.84
C GLY A 345 6.20 26.62 1.04
N ASN A 346 7.05 27.42 0.36
CA ASN A 346 6.58 28.50 -0.52
C ASN A 346 5.75 27.96 -1.70
N SER A 347 6.28 27.00 -2.43
CA SER A 347 5.61 26.41 -3.60
C SER A 347 4.29 25.74 -3.20
N ILE A 348 4.25 25.04 -2.05
CA ILE A 348 3.02 24.43 -1.51
C ILE A 348 1.99 25.53 -1.16
N ALA A 349 2.41 26.60 -0.48
CA ALA A 349 1.52 27.70 -0.14
C ALA A 349 0.96 28.41 -1.38
N GLU A 350 1.78 28.65 -2.40
CA GLU A 350 1.35 29.23 -3.67
C GLU A 350 0.33 28.36 -4.40
N ALA A 351 0.55 27.03 -4.42
CA ALA A 351 -0.40 26.09 -5.01
C ALA A 351 -1.76 26.12 -4.27
N ILE A 352 -1.75 26.19 -2.94
CA ILE A 352 -2.96 26.34 -2.13
C ILE A 352 -3.67 27.67 -2.45
N VAL A 353 -2.92 28.78 -2.53
CA VAL A 353 -3.50 30.08 -2.91
C VAL A 353 -4.17 30.03 -4.27
N ARG A 354 -3.57 29.39 -5.26
CA ARG A 354 -4.18 29.21 -6.60
C ARG A 354 -5.51 28.43 -6.54
N VAL A 355 -5.60 27.44 -5.64
CA VAL A 355 -6.86 26.71 -5.39
C VAL A 355 -7.88 27.62 -4.71
N GLU A 356 -7.49 28.37 -3.66
CA GLU A 356 -8.40 29.27 -2.92
C GLU A 356 -8.92 30.44 -3.75
N THR A 357 -8.10 30.96 -4.67
CA THR A 357 -8.49 32.07 -5.57
C THR A 357 -9.27 31.62 -6.79
N GLY A 358 -9.49 30.31 -6.98
CA GLY A 358 -10.18 29.78 -8.16
C GLY A 358 -9.31 29.79 -9.44
N ALA A 359 -8.00 30.06 -9.34
CA ALA A 359 -7.09 29.95 -10.46
C ALA A 359 -6.88 28.50 -10.93
N VAL A 360 -7.32 27.54 -10.12
CA VAL A 360 -7.44 26.11 -10.47
C VAL A 360 -8.90 25.72 -10.36
N ASP A 361 -9.50 25.26 -11.44
CA ASP A 361 -10.83 24.66 -11.41
C ASP A 361 -10.76 23.24 -10.80
N VAL A 362 -10.98 23.19 -9.49
CA VAL A 362 -10.91 21.94 -8.73
C VAL A 362 -12.00 20.94 -9.14
N GLY A 363 -13.13 21.42 -9.65
CA GLY A 363 -14.23 20.59 -10.12
C GLY A 363 -13.85 19.85 -11.42
N SER A 364 -13.43 20.61 -12.42
CA SER A 364 -12.99 20.06 -13.70
C SER A 364 -11.77 19.15 -13.55
N LEU A 365 -10.76 19.58 -12.79
CA LEU A 365 -9.55 18.78 -12.55
C LEU A 365 -9.86 17.48 -11.81
N GLY A 366 -10.71 17.54 -10.78
CA GLY A 366 -11.17 16.36 -10.05
C GLY A 366 -11.91 15.37 -10.94
N ALA A 367 -12.79 15.85 -11.82
CA ALA A 367 -13.51 15.00 -12.77
C ALA A 367 -12.57 14.29 -13.75
N GLN A 368 -11.54 14.99 -14.27
CA GLN A 368 -10.52 14.41 -15.15
C GLN A 368 -9.68 13.34 -14.43
N LEU A 369 -9.25 13.61 -13.19
CA LEU A 369 -8.52 12.65 -12.36
C LEU A 369 -9.34 11.38 -12.10
N ARG A 370 -10.63 11.54 -11.81
CA ARG A 370 -11.52 10.39 -11.61
C ARG A 370 -11.72 9.59 -12.89
N ALA A 371 -11.94 10.25 -14.02
CA ALA A 371 -12.07 9.57 -15.31
C ALA A 371 -10.82 8.73 -15.62
N LYS A 372 -9.63 9.30 -15.40
CA LYS A 372 -8.35 8.58 -15.52
C LYS A 372 -8.28 7.41 -14.54
N ALA A 373 -8.68 7.60 -13.28
CA ALA A 373 -8.66 6.54 -12.28
C ALA A 373 -9.59 5.37 -12.64
N ILE A 374 -10.80 5.64 -13.11
CA ILE A 374 -11.73 4.61 -13.59
C ILE A 374 -11.15 3.83 -14.78
N ALA A 375 -10.40 4.51 -15.64
CA ALA A 375 -9.77 3.86 -16.79
C ALA A 375 -8.59 2.96 -16.41
N GLU A 376 -7.77 3.38 -15.41
CA GLU A 376 -6.47 2.78 -15.14
C GLU A 376 -6.35 2.07 -13.78
N LEU A 377 -7.18 2.42 -12.78
CA LEU A 377 -7.01 1.98 -11.37
C LEU A 377 -8.19 1.13 -10.87
N ASP A 378 -9.20 0.88 -11.70
CA ASP A 378 -10.34 0.05 -11.29
C ASP A 378 -9.86 -1.37 -10.98
N CYS A 379 -10.15 -1.83 -9.75
CA CYS A 379 -9.77 -3.16 -9.27
C CYS A 379 -10.26 -4.29 -10.20
N GLN A 380 -11.44 -4.14 -10.82
CA GLN A 380 -11.95 -5.16 -11.72
C GLN A 380 -11.10 -5.29 -12.99
N LYS A 381 -10.73 -4.17 -13.61
CA LYS A 381 -9.85 -4.17 -14.80
C LYS A 381 -8.47 -4.74 -14.50
N ILE A 382 -7.89 -4.36 -13.35
CA ILE A 382 -6.61 -4.89 -12.92
C ILE A 382 -6.70 -6.40 -12.64
N ALA A 383 -7.81 -6.87 -12.06
CA ALA A 383 -8.04 -8.29 -11.84
C ALA A 383 -8.17 -9.07 -13.15
N GLU A 384 -8.78 -8.50 -14.18
CA GLU A 384 -8.85 -9.09 -15.52
C GLU A 384 -7.45 -9.24 -16.14
N GLU A 385 -6.61 -8.20 -16.04
CA GLU A 385 -5.21 -8.25 -16.49
C GLU A 385 -4.40 -9.31 -15.73
N LEU A 386 -4.52 -9.32 -14.39
CA LEU A 386 -3.84 -10.31 -13.54
C LEU A 386 -4.35 -11.73 -13.81
N SER A 387 -5.64 -11.93 -14.02
CA SER A 387 -6.22 -13.24 -14.35
C SER A 387 -5.66 -13.80 -15.67
N GLY A 388 -5.52 -12.93 -16.68
CA GLY A 388 -4.86 -13.29 -17.94
C GLY A 388 -3.40 -13.69 -17.75
N MET A 389 -2.65 -12.93 -16.94
CA MET A 389 -1.26 -13.24 -16.58
C MET A 389 -1.15 -14.57 -15.82
N TYR A 390 -1.99 -14.81 -14.83
CA TYR A 390 -1.98 -16.08 -14.09
C TYR A 390 -2.30 -17.28 -14.99
N SER A 391 -3.23 -17.12 -15.93
CA SER A 391 -3.55 -18.16 -16.89
C SER A 391 -2.34 -18.51 -17.77
N GLN A 392 -1.59 -17.51 -18.23
CA GLN A 392 -0.35 -17.72 -18.97
C GLN A 392 0.72 -18.42 -18.14
N ILE A 393 0.90 -18.01 -16.87
CA ILE A 393 1.86 -18.62 -15.94
C ILE A 393 1.49 -20.08 -15.65
N ALA A 394 0.20 -20.39 -15.49
CA ALA A 394 -0.25 -21.74 -15.21
C ALA A 394 -0.09 -22.69 -16.41
N ALA A 395 -0.13 -22.15 -17.63
CA ALA A 395 0.05 -22.91 -18.88
C ALA A 395 1.53 -23.15 -19.26
N ALA A 396 2.45 -22.35 -18.73
CA ALA A 396 3.89 -22.47 -18.94
C ALA A 396 4.58 -23.44 -17.96
#